data_2a734adf82ceaf56300e4e7b6fd5d48f
#
_entry.id   2a734adf82ceaf56300e4e7b6fd5d48f
#
_cell.length_a   1.000
_cell.length_b   1.000
_cell.length_c   1.000
_cell.angle_alpha   90.00
_cell.angle_beta   90.00
_cell.angle_gamma   90.00
#
_symmetry.space_group_name_H-M   'P 1'
#
loop_
_entity.id
_entity.type
_entity.pdbx_description
1 polymer ?
#
loop_
_entity_poly.entity_id
_entity_poly.type
_entity_poly.pdbx_seq_one_letter_code
_entity_poly.pdbx_strand_id
1 'polypeptide(L)'
;YYNTCFAIRSGEEYFMTDAGGGNGILRILEEMQVPLNRIHHLFVTHEHTDHILGVIWMIRMIGTAIKKGNYEGIFHIYCHDGLIDTIQTFCRLTLQKKFCDLIGDPIQLIPISDRETRQILDMEVTFFDIHSTKARQFGFRAVLPDGKIVCCPGDEPLNPLCEEFAKGADWLFHEAFCLYRDREIF
;
A
#
# COMPACT_ATOMS: atom_id res chain seq x y z
N TYR A 1 -16.23 -7.88 -7.35
CA TYR A 1 -15.47 -6.63 -7.50
C TYR A 1 -14.07 -6.87 -6.98
N TYR A 2 -13.07 -6.76 -7.84
CA TYR A 2 -11.66 -6.77 -7.46
C TYR A 2 -11.36 -5.43 -6.76
N ASN A 3 -11.11 -5.45 -5.48
CA ASN A 3 -10.68 -4.29 -4.73
C ASN A 3 -9.40 -4.63 -3.98
N THR A 4 -8.28 -4.44 -4.64
CA THR A 4 -6.94 -4.73 -4.12
C THR A 4 -6.29 -3.50 -3.46
N CYS A 5 -7.00 -2.38 -3.35
CA CYS A 5 -6.48 -1.17 -2.74
C CYS A 5 -7.56 -0.44 -1.93
N PHE A 6 -7.14 0.23 -0.85
CA PHE A 6 -7.99 1.10 -0.04
C PHE A 6 -7.16 2.22 0.59
N ALA A 7 -7.81 3.20 1.19
CA ALA A 7 -7.13 4.27 1.91
C ALA A 7 -7.80 4.55 3.26
N ILE A 8 -6.97 4.86 4.25
CA ILE A 8 -7.40 5.37 5.55
C ILE A 8 -7.19 6.88 5.53
N ARG A 9 -8.25 7.64 5.81
CA ARG A 9 -8.20 9.09 5.92
C ARG A 9 -7.92 9.49 7.36
N SER A 10 -6.93 10.35 7.57
CA SER A 10 -6.71 11.05 8.82
C SER A 10 -6.60 12.54 8.56
N GLY A 11 -7.56 13.30 9.09
CA GLY A 11 -7.69 14.72 8.78
C GLY A 11 -7.88 14.96 7.28
N GLU A 12 -6.93 15.67 6.65
CA GLU A 12 -6.91 15.96 5.22
C GLU A 12 -5.96 15.02 4.42
N GLU A 13 -5.25 14.13 5.12
CA GLU A 13 -4.25 13.25 4.53
C GLU A 13 -4.73 11.81 4.43
N TYR A 14 -4.08 11.03 3.55
CA TYR A 14 -4.44 9.64 3.29
C TYR A 14 -3.23 8.72 3.42
N PHE A 15 -3.42 7.62 4.15
CA PHE A 15 -2.56 6.44 4.11
C PHE A 15 -3.20 5.41 3.19
N MET A 16 -2.56 5.12 2.08
CA MET A 16 -3.07 4.23 1.06
C MET A 16 -2.41 2.85 1.15
N THR A 17 -3.16 1.80 0.92
CA THR A 17 -2.67 0.42 0.84
C THR A 17 -2.87 -0.09 -0.57
N ASP A 18 -1.77 -0.49 -1.22
CA ASP A 18 -1.70 -0.90 -2.61
C ASP A 18 -2.27 0.15 -3.59
N ALA A 19 -2.17 -0.10 -4.88
CA ALA A 19 -2.65 0.85 -5.88
C ALA A 19 -3.39 0.18 -7.06
N GLY A 20 -3.74 -1.09 -6.91
CA GLY A 20 -4.48 -1.81 -7.92
C GLY A 20 -3.65 -2.19 -9.15
N GLY A 21 -4.32 -2.75 -10.14
CA GLY A 21 -3.71 -3.37 -11.33
C GLY A 21 -3.35 -2.40 -12.46
N GLY A 22 -3.27 -1.10 -12.22
CA GLY A 22 -2.86 -0.15 -13.27
C GLY A 22 -3.46 1.25 -13.14
N ASN A 23 -3.69 1.92 -14.28
CA ASN A 23 -4.17 3.31 -14.30
C ASN A 23 -5.61 3.50 -13.78
N GLY A 24 -6.35 2.43 -13.57
CA GLY A 24 -7.69 2.48 -13.00
C GLY A 24 -7.76 3.18 -11.64
N ILE A 25 -6.67 3.12 -10.87
CA ILE A 25 -6.54 3.83 -9.59
C ILE A 25 -6.78 5.33 -9.73
N LEU A 26 -6.33 5.94 -10.82
CA LEU A 26 -6.47 7.39 -11.02
C LEU A 26 -7.94 7.80 -11.13
N ARG A 27 -8.73 6.99 -11.85
CA ARG A 27 -10.18 7.20 -11.95
C ARG A 27 -10.87 6.98 -10.63
N ILE A 28 -10.49 5.94 -9.88
CA ILE A 28 -11.05 5.63 -8.56
C ILE A 28 -10.80 6.79 -7.59
N LEU A 29 -9.57 7.31 -7.56
CA LEU A 29 -9.22 8.46 -6.71
C LEU A 29 -10.06 9.71 -7.06
N GLU A 30 -10.28 9.96 -8.37
CA GLU A 30 -11.12 11.06 -8.85
C GLU A 30 -12.60 10.86 -8.43
N GLU A 31 -13.16 9.67 -8.67
CA GLU A 31 -14.54 9.31 -8.29
C GLU A 31 -14.76 9.40 -6.77
N MET A 32 -13.76 9.00 -5.98
CA MET A 32 -13.77 9.08 -4.52
C MET A 32 -13.41 10.47 -3.97
N GLN A 33 -13.07 11.42 -4.84
CA GLN A 33 -12.64 12.76 -4.47
C GLN A 33 -11.42 12.77 -3.54
N VAL A 34 -10.48 11.85 -3.77
CA VAL A 34 -9.20 11.76 -3.06
C VAL A 34 -8.12 12.50 -3.85
N PRO A 35 -7.68 13.69 -3.41
CA PRO A 35 -6.68 14.47 -4.13
C PRO A 35 -5.30 13.81 -4.04
N LEU A 36 -4.59 13.70 -5.17
CA LEU A 36 -3.24 13.13 -5.21
C LEU A 36 -2.24 13.83 -4.28
N ASN A 37 -2.36 15.13 -4.12
CA ASN A 37 -1.49 15.93 -3.24
C ASN A 37 -1.81 15.80 -1.75
N ARG A 38 -2.73 14.92 -1.39
CA ARG A 38 -3.04 14.51 0.00
C ARG A 38 -2.65 13.07 0.29
N ILE A 39 -2.06 12.38 -0.68
CA ILE A 39 -1.55 11.02 -0.50
C ILE A 39 -0.03 11.11 -0.35
N HIS A 40 0.46 11.13 0.90
CA HIS A 40 1.89 11.15 1.20
C HIS A 40 2.44 9.81 1.66
N HIS A 41 1.57 8.85 1.93
CA HIS A 41 1.92 7.55 2.47
C HIS A 41 1.19 6.44 1.69
N LEU A 42 1.97 5.54 1.09
CA LEU A 42 1.51 4.35 0.38
C LEU A 42 2.24 3.13 0.95
N PHE A 43 1.50 2.14 1.38
CA PHE A 43 2.02 0.82 1.71
C PHE A 43 1.74 -0.15 0.56
N VAL A 44 2.73 -0.92 0.16
CA VAL A 44 2.60 -1.94 -0.89
C VAL A 44 2.84 -3.31 -0.27
N THR A 45 1.82 -4.16 -0.33
CA THR A 45 1.83 -5.47 0.34
C THR A 45 2.78 -6.45 -0.33
N HIS A 46 2.73 -6.56 -1.67
CA HIS A 46 3.53 -7.51 -2.46
C HIS A 46 3.53 -7.16 -3.96
N GLU A 47 4.22 -8.00 -4.77
CA GLU A 47 4.51 -7.74 -6.18
C GLU A 47 3.46 -8.21 -7.19
N HIS A 48 2.34 -8.79 -6.81
CA HIS A 48 1.33 -9.21 -7.79
C HIS A 48 0.78 -8.01 -8.58
N THR A 49 0.44 -8.27 -9.85
CA THR A 49 0.13 -7.22 -10.82
C THR A 49 -1.07 -6.36 -10.43
N ASP A 50 -2.02 -6.91 -9.73
CA ASP A 50 -3.23 -6.23 -9.24
C ASP A 50 -3.00 -5.38 -7.98
N HIS A 51 -1.79 -5.40 -7.41
CA HIS A 51 -1.35 -4.57 -6.30
C HIS A 51 -0.34 -3.51 -6.73
N ILE A 52 0.66 -3.90 -7.55
CA ILE A 52 1.85 -3.07 -7.81
C ILE A 52 1.73 -2.18 -9.06
N LEU A 53 0.98 -2.58 -10.10
CA LEU A 53 0.99 -1.81 -11.35
C LEU A 53 0.43 -0.41 -11.21
N GLY A 54 -0.52 -0.21 -10.31
CA GLY A 54 -1.01 1.12 -9.96
C GLY A 54 0.04 1.99 -9.24
N VAL A 55 0.98 1.37 -8.50
CA VAL A 55 2.08 2.10 -7.83
C VAL A 55 2.94 2.85 -8.85
N ILE A 56 3.22 2.23 -10.00
CA ILE A 56 3.97 2.88 -11.09
C ILE A 56 3.23 4.10 -11.63
N TRP A 57 1.90 4.01 -11.73
CA TRP A 57 1.05 5.14 -12.12
C TRP A 57 1.02 6.22 -11.04
N MET A 58 0.97 5.86 -9.76
CA MET A 58 1.07 6.82 -8.66
C MET A 58 2.40 7.58 -8.69
N ILE A 59 3.54 6.88 -8.84
CA ILE A 59 4.87 7.49 -8.99
C ILE A 59 4.89 8.47 -10.17
N ARG A 60 4.35 8.08 -11.32
CA ARG A 60 4.28 8.94 -12.51
C ARG A 60 3.45 10.20 -12.27
N MET A 61 2.26 10.05 -11.67
CA MET A 61 1.32 11.17 -11.51
C MET A 61 1.76 12.12 -10.40
N ILE A 62 2.22 11.59 -9.27
CA ILE A 62 2.81 12.39 -8.19
C ILE A 62 4.07 13.08 -8.70
N GLY A 63 4.95 12.38 -9.41
CA GLY A 63 6.13 12.98 -10.05
C GLY A 63 5.78 14.08 -11.04
N THR A 64 4.65 13.97 -11.76
CA THR A 64 4.13 15.04 -12.62
C THR A 64 3.66 16.23 -11.78
N ALA A 65 2.96 15.98 -10.67
CA ALA A 65 2.46 17.03 -9.78
C ALA A 65 3.61 17.78 -9.09
N ILE A 66 4.66 17.06 -8.63
CA ILE A 66 5.88 17.64 -8.07
C ILE A 66 6.54 18.59 -9.09
N LYS A 67 6.74 18.14 -10.33
CA LYS A 67 7.36 18.96 -11.38
C LYS A 67 6.53 20.18 -11.80
N LYS A 68 5.24 20.18 -11.54
CA LYS A 68 4.33 21.31 -11.76
C LYS A 68 4.19 22.24 -10.53
N GLY A 69 4.79 21.91 -9.40
CA GLY A 69 4.62 22.62 -8.15
C GLY A 69 3.25 22.44 -7.49
N ASN A 70 2.54 21.35 -7.83
CA ASN A 70 1.21 21.03 -7.31
C ASN A 70 1.22 19.91 -6.25
N TYR A 71 2.39 19.48 -5.82
CA TYR A 71 2.60 18.51 -4.76
C TYR A 71 3.78 18.96 -3.89
N GLU A 72 3.52 19.15 -2.63
CA GLU A 72 4.52 19.57 -1.63
C GLU A 72 4.83 18.39 -0.69
N GLY A 73 6.06 18.35 -0.18
CA GLY A 73 6.49 17.31 0.74
C GLY A 73 7.02 16.05 0.06
N ILE A 74 7.08 14.97 0.82
CA ILE A 74 7.70 13.70 0.42
C ILE A 74 6.59 12.67 0.21
N PHE A 75 6.70 11.87 -0.85
CA PHE A 75 5.87 10.70 -1.06
C PHE A 75 6.60 9.45 -0.57
N HIS A 76 6.09 8.85 0.50
CA HIS A 76 6.64 7.66 1.14
C HIS A 76 5.95 6.41 0.64
N ILE A 77 6.72 5.46 0.12
CA ILE A 77 6.24 4.14 -0.29
C ILE A 77 6.90 3.11 0.62
N TYR A 78 6.12 2.52 1.51
CA TYR A 78 6.54 1.49 2.44
C TYR A 78 6.36 0.11 1.80
N CYS A 79 7.38 -0.72 1.82
CA CYS A 79 7.32 -2.09 1.29
C CYS A 79 8.48 -2.92 1.84
N HIS A 80 8.42 -4.24 1.75
CA HIS A 80 9.59 -5.07 2.10
C HIS A 80 10.76 -4.82 1.13
N ASP A 81 11.97 -5.10 1.57
CA ASP A 81 13.21 -4.79 0.86
C ASP A 81 13.27 -5.35 -0.58
N GLY A 82 12.84 -6.61 -0.79
CA GLY A 82 12.81 -7.21 -2.12
C GLY A 82 11.88 -6.49 -3.11
N LEU A 83 10.82 -5.84 -2.62
CA LEU A 83 9.87 -5.12 -3.46
C LEU A 83 10.42 -3.77 -3.96
N ILE A 84 11.38 -3.20 -3.26
CA ILE A 84 12.07 -1.96 -3.67
C ILE A 84 12.73 -2.14 -5.04
N ASP A 85 13.48 -3.21 -5.23
CA ASP A 85 14.16 -3.51 -6.49
C ASP A 85 13.15 -3.75 -7.62
N THR A 86 12.03 -4.41 -7.31
CA THR A 86 10.93 -4.63 -8.26
C THR A 86 10.34 -3.30 -8.73
N ILE A 87 9.94 -2.42 -7.80
CA ILE A 87 9.37 -1.09 -8.11
C ILE A 87 10.36 -0.27 -8.93
N GLN A 88 11.62 -0.19 -8.52
CA GLN A 88 12.66 0.54 -9.26
C GLN A 88 12.86 0.00 -10.66
N THR A 89 12.84 -1.33 -10.83
CA THR A 89 12.99 -1.96 -12.14
C THR A 89 11.83 -1.64 -13.05
N PHE A 90 10.58 -1.77 -12.57
CA PHE A 90 9.40 -1.36 -13.34
C PHE A 90 9.46 0.12 -13.73
N CYS A 91 9.84 1.00 -12.81
CA CYS A 91 10.00 2.42 -13.11
C CYS A 91 11.04 2.65 -14.20
N ARG A 92 12.22 2.03 -14.12
CA ARG A 92 13.29 2.18 -15.13
C ARG A 92 12.87 1.69 -16.52
N LEU A 93 12.08 0.62 -16.58
CA LEU A 93 11.64 0.03 -17.85
C LEU A 93 10.46 0.77 -18.48
N THR A 94 9.64 1.48 -17.70
CA THR A 94 8.34 1.98 -18.16
C THR A 94 8.19 3.50 -18.06
N LEU A 95 8.94 4.17 -17.20
CA LEU A 95 8.83 5.61 -16.98
C LEU A 95 9.97 6.36 -17.65
N GLN A 96 9.70 7.63 -17.99
CA GLN A 96 10.74 8.54 -18.44
C GLN A 96 11.73 8.82 -17.30
N LYS A 97 13.02 8.96 -17.66
CA LYS A 97 14.11 9.24 -16.73
C LYS A 97 13.78 10.32 -15.69
N LYS A 98 13.13 11.41 -16.12
CA LYS A 98 12.75 12.53 -15.26
C LYS A 98 11.85 12.16 -14.07
N PHE A 99 11.14 11.03 -14.13
CA PHE A 99 10.34 10.51 -13.02
C PHE A 99 11.16 9.54 -12.16
N CYS A 100 12.00 8.72 -12.79
CA CYS A 100 12.91 7.84 -12.08
C CYS A 100 13.90 8.63 -11.19
N ASP A 101 14.35 9.80 -11.67
CA ASP A 101 15.26 10.70 -10.95
C ASP A 101 14.62 11.33 -9.67
N LEU A 102 13.32 11.21 -9.48
CA LEU A 102 12.64 11.64 -8.26
C LEU A 102 12.63 10.54 -7.17
N ILE A 103 12.99 9.30 -7.54
CA ILE A 103 13.08 8.21 -6.57
C ILE A 103 14.36 8.40 -5.77
N GLY A 104 14.21 8.46 -4.45
CA GLY A 104 15.23 8.84 -3.49
C GLY A 104 14.88 10.16 -2.80
N ASP A 105 14.55 11.20 -3.57
CA ASP A 105 14.04 12.48 -3.10
C ASP A 105 13.33 13.22 -4.24
N PRO A 106 12.04 13.63 -4.12
CA PRO A 106 11.16 13.50 -2.94
C PRO A 106 10.28 12.23 -2.90
N ILE A 107 10.49 11.25 -3.77
CA ILE A 107 9.76 9.96 -3.73
C ILE A 107 10.65 8.93 -3.04
N GLN A 108 10.29 8.50 -1.82
CA GLN A 108 11.10 7.60 -1.01
C GLN A 108 10.51 6.18 -1.00
N LEU A 109 11.33 5.19 -1.37
CA LEU A 109 11.03 3.78 -1.15
C LEU A 109 11.63 3.38 0.20
N ILE A 110 10.77 3.03 1.15
CA ILE A 110 11.15 2.81 2.55
C ILE A 110 11.02 1.32 2.86
N PRO A 111 12.15 0.63 3.11
CA PRO A 111 12.10 -0.76 3.53
C PRO A 111 11.45 -0.87 4.90
N ILE A 112 10.59 -1.88 5.05
CA ILE A 112 9.99 -2.28 6.31
C ILE A 112 10.41 -3.71 6.65
N SER A 113 10.46 -3.99 7.96
CA SER A 113 10.80 -5.29 8.51
C SER A 113 9.61 -5.89 9.26
N ASP A 114 9.66 -7.22 9.44
CA ASP A 114 8.65 -7.89 10.26
C ASP A 114 8.60 -7.31 11.69
N ARG A 115 7.39 -7.07 12.18
CA ARG A 115 7.09 -6.47 13.49
C ARG A 115 7.61 -5.04 13.67
N GLU A 116 8.00 -4.38 12.60
CA GLU A 116 8.39 -2.98 12.65
C GLU A 116 7.19 -2.08 12.85
N THR A 117 7.29 -1.16 13.82
CA THR A 117 6.25 -0.15 14.10
C THR A 117 6.73 1.24 13.70
N ARG A 118 5.87 2.01 13.04
CA ARG A 118 6.10 3.40 12.63
C ARG A 118 4.91 4.27 12.95
N GLN A 119 5.19 5.55 13.23
CA GLN A 119 4.17 6.59 13.20
C GLN A 119 3.92 7.02 11.75
N ILE A 120 2.71 6.82 11.27
CA ILE A 120 2.27 7.25 9.93
C ILE A 120 1.03 8.10 10.10
N LEU A 121 1.12 9.39 9.73
CA LEU A 121 0.14 10.38 10.12
C LEU A 121 0.00 10.40 11.66
N ASP A 122 -1.20 10.23 12.16
CA ASP A 122 -1.50 10.16 13.59
C ASP A 122 -1.77 8.72 14.09
N MET A 123 -1.36 7.72 13.29
CA MET A 123 -1.57 6.31 13.57
C MET A 123 -0.26 5.61 13.94
N GLU A 124 -0.33 4.67 14.88
CA GLU A 124 0.74 3.71 15.11
C GLU A 124 0.53 2.48 14.22
N VAL A 125 1.41 2.29 13.23
CA VAL A 125 1.30 1.22 12.22
C VAL A 125 2.39 0.20 12.42
N THR A 126 2.01 -1.04 12.74
CA THR A 126 2.91 -2.19 12.84
C THR A 126 2.77 -3.04 11.59
N PHE A 127 3.87 -3.24 10.88
CA PHE A 127 3.94 -4.11 9.71
C PHE A 127 4.34 -5.52 10.14
N PHE A 128 3.86 -6.54 9.43
CA PHE A 128 4.22 -7.92 9.72
C PHE A 128 4.26 -8.78 8.45
N ASP A 129 5.19 -9.74 8.42
CA ASP A 129 5.26 -10.76 7.38
C ASP A 129 4.08 -11.73 7.56
N ILE A 130 3.30 -11.95 6.51
CA ILE A 130 2.17 -12.87 6.56
C ILE A 130 2.58 -14.34 6.36
N HIS A 131 3.87 -14.59 6.14
CA HIS A 131 4.42 -15.91 5.86
C HIS A 131 3.80 -16.60 4.64
N SER A 132 3.54 -15.82 3.60
CA SER A 132 3.04 -16.33 2.33
C SER A 132 4.00 -17.34 1.70
N THR A 133 3.43 -18.38 1.09
CA THR A 133 4.20 -19.41 0.36
C THR A 133 4.30 -19.13 -1.14
N LYS A 134 3.60 -18.11 -1.64
CA LYS A 134 3.56 -17.76 -3.07
C LYS A 134 4.52 -16.63 -3.39
N ALA A 135 4.35 -15.49 -2.74
CA ALA A 135 5.19 -14.31 -2.87
C ALA A 135 5.39 -13.72 -1.48
N ARG A 136 6.56 -13.16 -1.19
CA ARG A 136 6.78 -12.48 0.09
C ARG A 136 5.79 -11.33 0.23
N GLN A 137 4.98 -11.36 1.26
CA GLN A 137 3.88 -10.44 1.46
C GLN A 137 3.84 -9.94 2.90
N PHE A 138 3.54 -8.65 3.05
CA PHE A 138 3.38 -8.01 4.35
C PHE A 138 1.95 -7.54 4.54
N GLY A 139 1.48 -7.63 5.77
CA GLY A 139 0.29 -7.00 6.27
C GLY A 139 0.61 -5.84 7.21
N PHE A 140 -0.41 -5.17 7.72
CA PHE A 140 -0.24 -4.19 8.79
C PHE A 140 -1.40 -4.20 9.78
N ARG A 141 -1.08 -3.72 10.99
CA ARG A 141 -2.03 -3.36 12.05
C ARG A 141 -1.83 -1.89 12.38
N ALA A 142 -2.86 -1.08 12.28
CA ALA A 142 -2.83 0.34 12.64
C ALA A 142 -3.72 0.60 13.86
N VAL A 143 -3.19 1.32 14.84
CA VAL A 143 -3.95 1.87 15.97
C VAL A 143 -4.24 3.33 15.66
N LEU A 144 -5.53 3.65 15.56
CA LEU A 144 -6.03 4.99 15.25
C LEU A 144 -6.02 5.88 16.51
N PRO A 145 -6.11 7.22 16.37
CA PRO A 145 -6.10 8.14 17.51
C PRO A 145 -7.22 7.91 18.53
N ASP A 146 -8.36 7.36 18.09
CA ASP A 146 -9.50 7.01 18.97
C ASP A 146 -9.36 5.64 19.62
N GLY A 147 -8.21 4.98 19.43
CA GLY A 147 -7.89 3.66 19.98
C GLY A 147 -8.45 2.49 19.17
N LYS A 148 -9.18 2.76 18.09
CA LYS A 148 -9.65 1.69 17.20
C LYS A 148 -8.53 1.09 16.38
N ILE A 149 -8.74 -0.14 15.95
CA ILE A 149 -7.74 -0.95 15.28
C ILE A 149 -8.21 -1.32 13.88
N VAL A 150 -7.35 -1.01 12.90
CA VAL A 150 -7.47 -1.49 11.53
C VAL A 150 -6.41 -2.54 11.29
N CYS A 151 -6.78 -3.70 10.74
CA CYS A 151 -5.84 -4.73 10.33
C CYS A 151 -6.07 -5.14 8.88
N CYS A 152 -4.98 -5.22 8.12
CA CYS A 152 -4.95 -5.76 6.77
C CYS A 152 -3.91 -6.88 6.72
N PRO A 153 -4.31 -8.15 6.80
CA PRO A 153 -3.39 -9.29 6.80
C PRO A 153 -3.01 -9.78 5.39
N GLY A 154 -3.16 -8.93 4.37
CA GLY A 154 -2.84 -9.28 2.99
C GLY A 154 -3.97 -10.00 2.26
N ASP A 155 -3.65 -10.67 1.14
CA ASP A 155 -4.59 -11.32 0.24
C ASP A 155 -4.48 -12.86 0.18
N GLU A 156 -4.06 -13.45 1.28
CA GLU A 156 -4.07 -14.89 1.51
C GLU A 156 -4.87 -15.23 2.77
N PRO A 157 -5.29 -16.50 2.94
CA PRO A 157 -5.91 -16.93 4.19
C PRO A 157 -5.04 -16.57 5.40
N LEU A 158 -5.65 -16.09 6.47
CA LEU A 158 -4.93 -15.66 7.66
C LEU A 158 -4.06 -16.79 8.22
N ASN A 159 -2.75 -16.56 8.21
CA ASN A 159 -1.80 -17.48 8.82
C ASN A 159 -1.98 -17.47 10.36
N PRO A 160 -2.05 -18.64 11.02
CA PRO A 160 -2.14 -18.70 12.48
C PRO A 160 -1.07 -17.90 13.22
N LEU A 161 0.14 -17.75 12.64
CA LEU A 161 1.21 -16.94 13.21
C LEU A 161 0.90 -15.43 13.20
N CYS A 162 -0.09 -15.00 12.42
CA CYS A 162 -0.51 -13.61 12.29
C CYS A 162 -1.83 -13.30 13.04
N GLU A 163 -2.45 -14.28 13.70
CA GLU A 163 -3.71 -14.09 14.44
C GLU A 163 -3.61 -12.98 15.50
N GLU A 164 -2.45 -12.83 16.13
CA GLU A 164 -2.23 -11.79 17.15
C GLU A 164 -2.44 -10.37 16.60
N PHE A 165 -2.10 -10.12 15.32
CA PHE A 165 -2.28 -8.82 14.68
C PHE A 165 -3.74 -8.54 14.33
N ALA A 166 -4.48 -9.57 13.94
CA ALA A 166 -5.90 -9.46 13.59
C ALA A 166 -6.81 -9.42 14.82
N LYS A 167 -6.33 -9.97 15.97
CA LYS A 167 -7.12 -10.06 17.19
C LYS A 167 -7.52 -8.68 17.70
N GLY A 168 -8.82 -8.50 17.92
CA GLY A 168 -9.39 -7.27 18.47
C GLY A 168 -9.43 -6.12 17.45
N ALA A 169 -9.25 -6.38 16.16
CA ALA A 169 -9.43 -5.36 15.12
C ALA A 169 -10.90 -4.95 15.04
N ASP A 170 -11.15 -3.63 15.01
CA ASP A 170 -12.47 -3.05 14.73
C ASP A 170 -12.82 -3.16 13.25
N TRP A 171 -11.79 -3.07 12.38
CA TRP A 171 -11.90 -3.29 10.94
C TRP A 171 -10.81 -4.25 10.47
N LEU A 172 -11.25 -5.34 9.83
CA LEU A 172 -10.39 -6.34 9.23
C LEU A 172 -10.60 -6.33 7.71
N PHE A 173 -9.59 -5.85 6.97
CA PHE A 173 -9.55 -5.88 5.50
C PHE A 173 -8.80 -7.12 5.05
N HIS A 174 -9.55 -8.18 4.79
CA HIS A 174 -9.00 -9.49 4.50
C HIS A 174 -9.52 -10.00 3.16
N GLU A 175 -8.66 -10.73 2.44
CA GLU A 175 -9.07 -11.44 1.23
C GLU A 175 -10.20 -12.43 1.54
N ALA A 176 -11.22 -12.39 0.72
CA ALA A 176 -12.36 -13.31 0.81
C ALA A 176 -12.70 -13.83 -0.60
N PHE A 177 -11.78 -14.61 -1.16
CA PHE A 177 -11.92 -15.16 -2.50
C PHE A 177 -13.17 -16.03 -2.62
N CYS A 178 -13.49 -16.78 -1.57
CA CYS A 178 -14.75 -17.53 -1.48
C CYS A 178 -15.34 -17.48 -0.07
N LEU A 179 -16.67 -17.42 0.04
CA LEU A 179 -17.34 -17.38 1.34
C LEU A 179 -17.69 -18.78 1.85
N TYR A 180 -18.23 -19.64 0.99
CA TYR A 180 -18.72 -20.98 1.36
C TYR A 180 -18.47 -22.06 0.30
N ARG A 181 -18.23 -21.67 -0.95
CA ARG A 181 -17.99 -22.60 -2.05
C ARG A 181 -16.55 -22.49 -2.50
N ASP A 182 -16.06 -23.59 -3.06
CA ASP A 182 -14.79 -23.65 -3.75
C ASP A 182 -13.53 -23.37 -2.90
N ARG A 183 -13.67 -23.34 -1.56
CA ARG A 183 -12.53 -23.12 -0.67
C ARG A 183 -11.44 -24.21 -0.74
N GLU A 184 -11.78 -25.37 -1.32
CA GLU A 184 -10.84 -26.49 -1.53
C GLU A 184 -10.05 -26.33 -2.84
N ILE A 185 -10.40 -25.34 -3.67
CA ILE A 185 -9.74 -25.05 -4.95
C ILE A 185 -8.63 -24.00 -4.77
N PHE A 186 -8.65 -23.27 -3.69
CA PHE A 186 -7.75 -22.18 -3.32
C PHE A 186 -7.05 -22.48 -2.00
#